data_f65c3e2f24e329550447246f3e694f0d
#
_entry.id   f65c3e2f24e329550447246f3e694f0d
#
_cell.length_a   1.000
_cell.length_b   1.000
_cell.length_c   1.000
_cell.angle_alpha   90.00
_cell.angle_beta   90.00
_cell.angle_gamma   90.00
#
_symmetry.space_group_name_H-M   'P 1'
#
loop_
_entity.id
_entity.type
_entity.pdbx_description
1 polymer ?
#
loop_
_entity_poly.entity_id
_entity_poly.type
_entity_poly.pdbx_seq_one_letter_code
_entity_poly.pdbx_strand_id
1 'polypeptide(L)'
;MAGKNERQRRQAREKYRRQQEQRAVRQRQIRKRWLTGISAVAAAGLIAALLVVFLPGGSGKKASASASKSASASASASASASASASASASASASAATVAEPAHHCTYTKAAPVARKVSFPPSTPDYTASYQATINTNLGPITVSLLNSKATCTVNSFVHLAEAGFFDNTQCHRLLTSGIYVLQCGDAYATSTTKLDCSITGTVGTGGPGYNFASENLTNAKYPAGTVAMANGGTATSNGSQFFIVYKDSTSGLGTSYTPFATVSSGLDIVQNVAKDGYSCTYAQAGGGAPKEKVIIDSVTIKKA
;
A
#
# COMPACT_ATOMS: atom_id res chain seq x y z
N MET A 1 -39.96 -15.06 -15.25
CA MET A 1 -38.93 -14.52 -14.30
C MET A 1 -37.54 -14.31 -14.90
N ALA A 2 -37.21 -14.86 -16.06
CA ALA A 2 -35.88 -14.72 -16.71
C ALA A 2 -35.51 -13.29 -17.15
N GLY A 3 -36.45 -12.47 -17.62
CA GLY A 3 -36.16 -11.15 -18.17
C GLY A 3 -35.68 -10.06 -17.18
N LYS A 4 -35.99 -10.20 -15.87
CA LYS A 4 -35.60 -9.25 -14.83
C LYS A 4 -34.09 -9.37 -14.49
N ASN A 5 -33.61 -10.60 -14.44
CA ASN A 5 -32.18 -10.89 -14.19
C ASN A 5 -31.29 -10.45 -15.36
N GLU A 6 -31.77 -10.57 -16.58
CA GLU A 6 -31.01 -10.17 -17.76
C GLU A 6 -30.88 -8.65 -17.89
N ARG A 7 -31.95 -7.90 -17.57
CA ARG A 7 -31.91 -6.44 -17.49
C ARG A 7 -30.96 -5.93 -16.41
N GLN A 8 -30.94 -6.55 -15.23
CA GLN A 8 -29.99 -6.20 -14.16
C GLN A 8 -28.54 -6.47 -14.56
N ARG A 9 -28.26 -7.59 -15.22
CA ARG A 9 -26.93 -7.92 -15.75
C ARG A 9 -26.47 -6.94 -16.83
N ARG A 10 -27.34 -6.49 -17.73
CA ARG A 10 -27.05 -5.47 -18.74
C ARG A 10 -26.74 -4.11 -18.09
N GLN A 11 -27.55 -3.67 -17.13
CA GLN A 11 -27.30 -2.41 -16.40
C GLN A 11 -26.00 -2.45 -15.58
N ALA A 12 -25.66 -3.57 -14.96
CA ALA A 12 -24.39 -3.74 -14.25
C ALA A 12 -23.20 -3.63 -15.20
N ARG A 13 -23.26 -4.27 -16.38
CA ARG A 13 -22.21 -4.21 -17.41
C ARG A 13 -22.06 -2.77 -17.96
N GLU A 14 -23.15 -2.05 -18.20
CA GLU A 14 -23.09 -0.66 -18.66
C GLU A 14 -22.48 0.28 -17.61
N LYS A 15 -22.87 0.14 -16.34
CA LYS A 15 -22.25 0.91 -15.23
C LYS A 15 -20.75 0.64 -15.13
N TYR A 16 -20.34 -0.61 -15.21
CA TYR A 16 -18.93 -0.99 -15.19
C TYR A 16 -18.17 -0.40 -16.37
N ARG A 17 -18.73 -0.45 -17.59
CA ARG A 17 -18.13 0.14 -18.80
C ARG A 17 -17.95 1.65 -18.68
N ARG A 18 -18.97 2.38 -18.20
CA ARG A 18 -18.87 3.83 -17.95
C ARG A 18 -17.82 4.20 -16.91
N GLN A 19 -17.68 3.41 -15.84
CA GLN A 19 -16.60 3.61 -14.86
C GLN A 19 -15.22 3.38 -15.47
N GLN A 20 -15.05 2.39 -16.30
CA GLN A 20 -13.80 2.12 -17.02
C GLN A 20 -13.43 3.27 -17.97
N GLU A 21 -14.41 3.76 -18.74
CA GLU A 21 -14.22 4.91 -19.65
C GLU A 21 -13.82 6.19 -18.88
N GLN A 22 -14.46 6.46 -17.74
CA GLN A 22 -14.10 7.59 -16.88
C GLN A 22 -12.68 7.47 -16.30
N ARG A 23 -12.25 6.27 -15.90
CA ARG A 23 -10.88 6.01 -15.42
C ARG A 23 -9.87 6.22 -16.55
N ALA A 24 -10.15 5.74 -17.75
CA ALA A 24 -9.27 5.91 -18.92
C ALA A 24 -9.13 7.40 -19.31
N VAL A 25 -10.22 8.17 -19.28
CA VAL A 25 -10.19 9.63 -19.54
C VAL A 25 -9.36 10.35 -18.48
N ARG A 26 -9.54 10.03 -17.19
CA ARG A 26 -8.76 10.63 -16.10
C ARG A 26 -7.27 10.33 -16.22
N GLN A 27 -6.90 9.09 -16.58
CA GLN A 27 -5.49 8.72 -16.81
C GLN A 27 -4.88 9.45 -18.01
N ARG A 28 -5.64 9.62 -19.12
CA ARG A 28 -5.20 10.41 -20.26
C ARG A 28 -5.00 11.89 -19.92
N GLN A 29 -5.82 12.45 -19.06
CA GLN A 29 -5.67 13.84 -18.59
C GLN A 29 -4.44 14.01 -17.69
N ILE A 30 -4.18 13.05 -16.77
CA ILE A 30 -2.99 13.06 -15.93
C ILE A 30 -1.73 12.96 -16.80
N ARG A 31 -1.71 12.05 -17.77
CA ARG A 31 -0.58 11.89 -18.71
C ARG A 31 -0.34 13.14 -19.57
N LYS A 32 -1.41 13.80 -20.03
CA LYS A 32 -1.28 15.09 -20.77
C LYS A 32 -0.72 16.19 -19.87
N ARG A 33 -1.18 16.32 -18.63
CA ARG A 33 -0.64 17.30 -17.66
C ARG A 33 0.82 17.06 -17.33
N TRP A 34 1.25 15.80 -17.24
CA TRP A 34 2.66 15.43 -17.06
C TRP A 34 3.53 15.84 -18.27
N LEU A 35 3.07 15.56 -19.48
CA LEU A 35 3.78 15.92 -20.70
C LEU A 35 3.88 17.44 -20.90
N THR A 36 2.82 18.20 -20.59
CA THR A 36 2.86 19.67 -20.66
C THR A 36 3.70 20.29 -19.53
N GLY A 37 3.74 19.69 -18.34
CA GLY A 37 4.60 20.12 -17.25
C GLY A 37 6.08 19.99 -17.55
N ILE A 38 6.51 18.89 -18.16
CA ILE A 38 7.91 18.66 -18.56
C ILE A 38 8.34 19.65 -19.65
N SER A 39 7.46 19.96 -20.59
CA SER A 39 7.76 20.95 -21.65
C SER A 39 7.94 22.37 -21.10
N ALA A 40 7.18 22.75 -20.07
CA ALA A 40 7.30 24.07 -19.44
C ALA A 40 8.64 24.23 -18.67
N VAL A 41 9.08 23.18 -17.97
CA VAL A 41 10.35 23.19 -17.25
C VAL A 41 11.53 23.20 -18.21
N ALA A 42 11.49 22.47 -19.31
CA ALA A 42 12.53 22.46 -20.34
C ALA A 42 12.65 23.81 -21.05
N ALA A 43 11.54 24.50 -21.35
CA ALA A 43 11.53 25.82 -21.95
C ALA A 43 12.10 26.90 -21.02
N ALA A 44 11.79 26.84 -19.74
CA ALA A 44 12.33 27.78 -18.74
C ALA A 44 13.86 27.61 -18.55
N GLY A 45 14.37 26.37 -18.60
CA GLY A 45 15.80 26.08 -18.52
C GLY A 45 16.59 26.61 -19.73
N LEU A 46 16.04 26.52 -20.93
CA LEU A 46 16.69 27.04 -22.16
C LEU A 46 16.71 28.57 -22.21
N ILE A 47 15.69 29.26 -21.70
CA ILE A 47 15.66 30.74 -21.64
C ILE A 47 16.69 31.25 -20.64
N ALA A 48 16.87 30.58 -19.48
CA ALA A 48 17.89 30.95 -18.51
C ALA A 48 19.34 30.78 -19.06
N ALA A 49 19.57 29.72 -19.86
CA ALA A 49 20.87 29.48 -20.49
C ALA A 49 21.20 30.50 -21.60
N LEU A 50 20.20 30.98 -22.33
CA LEU A 50 20.38 31.98 -23.40
C LEU A 50 20.64 33.39 -22.85
N LEU A 51 20.12 33.73 -21.66
CA LEU A 51 20.37 35.05 -21.02
C LEU A 51 21.79 35.20 -20.46
N VAL A 52 22.47 34.09 -20.12
CA VAL A 52 23.86 34.13 -19.61
C VAL A 52 24.89 34.30 -20.73
N VAL A 53 24.56 33.96 -21.99
CA VAL A 53 25.50 34.05 -23.13
C VAL A 53 25.50 35.43 -23.81
N PHE A 54 24.53 36.34 -23.54
CA PHE A 54 24.38 37.64 -24.22
C PHE A 54 24.72 38.88 -23.40
N LEU A 55 25.49 38.78 -22.31
CA LEU A 55 26.00 39.95 -21.62
C LEU A 55 27.46 40.19 -22.04
N PRO A 56 27.76 41.30 -22.74
CA PRO A 56 29.12 41.61 -23.14
C PRO A 56 29.98 42.02 -21.94
N GLY A 57 31.18 41.47 -21.90
CA GLY A 57 32.18 41.73 -20.89
C GLY A 57 32.59 43.18 -20.85
N GLY A 58 32.69 43.71 -19.65
CA GLY A 58 33.32 45.01 -19.32
C GLY A 58 34.33 44.79 -18.22
N SER A 59 35.55 45.05 -18.59
CA SER A 59 36.76 44.95 -17.79
C SER A 59 36.78 45.92 -16.63
N GLY A 60 37.35 45.48 -15.48
CA GLY A 60 38.24 46.40 -14.83
C GLY A 60 38.09 46.63 -13.33
N LYS A 61 39.11 46.17 -12.63
CA LYS A 61 39.76 46.72 -11.44
C LYS A 61 39.30 46.39 -10.03
N LYS A 62 40.29 45.84 -9.37
CA LYS A 62 40.51 45.61 -7.92
C LYS A 62 40.20 46.84 -7.04
N ALA A 63 39.72 46.53 -5.83
CA ALA A 63 40.19 47.07 -4.52
C ALA A 63 39.29 46.44 -3.45
N SER A 64 39.79 45.69 -2.63
CA SER A 64 40.33 45.75 -1.27
C SER A 64 39.48 46.51 -0.24
N ALA A 65 39.18 45.75 0.79
CA ALA A 65 39.22 46.03 2.20
C ALA A 65 38.04 46.68 2.93
N SER A 66 37.75 46.03 4.01
CA SER A 66 37.55 46.52 5.40
C SER A 66 36.14 46.56 5.95
N ALA A 67 35.95 45.68 6.83
CA ALA A 67 35.45 45.72 8.21
C ALA A 67 34.86 47.03 8.77
N SER A 68 33.76 46.89 9.48
CA SER A 68 33.41 47.47 10.81
C SER A 68 31.98 47.12 11.14
N LYS A 69 31.69 46.33 12.13
CA LYS A 69 31.48 46.57 13.58
C LYS A 69 30.65 47.81 13.90
N SER A 70 29.55 47.57 14.55
CA SER A 70 29.01 48.18 15.80
C SER A 70 27.51 47.95 15.85
N ALA A 71 26.97 47.27 16.78
CA ALA A 71 26.87 47.33 18.23
C ALA A 71 25.82 48.34 18.74
N SER A 72 25.06 47.84 19.65
CA SER A 72 24.35 48.54 20.75
C SER A 72 22.95 49.04 20.44
N ALA A 73 22.04 48.96 21.31
CA ALA A 73 21.81 48.50 22.66
C ALA A 73 20.42 48.99 23.09
N SER A 74 19.83 48.23 24.00
CA SER A 74 19.12 48.71 25.20
C SER A 74 17.81 49.48 25.01
N ALA A 75 16.83 49.35 25.79
CA ALA A 75 16.65 49.05 27.20
C ALA A 75 15.11 48.86 27.46
N SER A 76 14.81 48.00 28.36
CA SER A 76 14.27 48.23 29.72
C SER A 76 12.85 48.76 29.83
N ALA A 77 12.08 48.17 30.53
CA ALA A 77 11.67 48.00 31.94
C ALA A 77 10.16 48.18 32.00
N SER A 78 9.34 47.71 32.82
CA SER A 78 9.30 47.28 34.20
C SER A 78 7.92 46.77 34.52
N ALA A 79 7.84 45.69 35.21
CA ALA A 79 7.22 45.45 36.49
C ALA A 79 5.79 45.99 36.79
N SER A 80 4.92 45.13 37.18
CA SER A 80 4.40 45.15 38.55
C SER A 80 3.61 43.90 38.90
N ALA A 81 3.96 43.36 40.02
CA ALA A 81 3.38 42.25 40.70
C ALA A 81 2.01 42.62 41.31
N SER A 82 1.13 41.67 41.45
CA SER A 82 0.27 41.59 42.65
C SER A 82 -0.08 40.14 42.90
N ALA A 83 0.39 39.66 44.01
CA ALA A 83 0.06 38.44 44.66
C ALA A 83 -1.34 38.51 45.28
N SER A 84 -2.08 37.44 45.24
CA SER A 84 -3.02 37.09 46.32
C SER A 84 -3.15 35.57 46.44
N ALA A 85 -2.91 35.16 47.61
CA ALA A 85 -2.82 33.80 48.09
C ALA A 85 -4.18 33.12 48.33
N SER A 86 -4.10 31.81 48.43
CA SER A 86 -4.88 30.90 49.26
C SER A 86 -6.11 30.26 48.65
N ALA A 87 -6.03 28.96 48.38
CA ALA A 87 -6.71 27.94 49.19
C ALA A 87 -6.30 26.54 48.74
N SER A 88 -5.66 25.82 49.64
CA SER A 88 -5.43 24.40 49.53
C SER A 88 -6.76 23.65 49.56
N ALA A 89 -7.04 22.94 48.47
CA ALA A 89 -8.00 21.84 48.48
C ALA A 89 -7.27 20.61 47.94
N SER A 90 -6.83 19.77 48.83
CA SER A 90 -6.39 18.41 48.53
C SER A 90 -7.59 17.62 48.01
N ALA A 91 -7.73 17.59 46.70
CA ALA A 91 -8.53 16.61 45.99
C ALA A 91 -7.59 15.49 45.59
N SER A 92 -7.66 14.35 46.25
CA SER A 92 -7.13 13.09 45.78
C SER A 92 -7.77 12.79 44.44
N ALA A 93 -7.13 13.23 43.38
CA ALA A 93 -7.44 12.76 42.03
C ALA A 93 -6.99 11.31 42.00
N SER A 94 -7.92 10.38 42.18
CA SER A 94 -7.77 9.04 41.64
C SER A 94 -7.32 9.20 40.19
N ALA A 95 -6.11 8.78 39.93
CA ALA A 95 -5.64 8.62 38.54
C ALA A 95 -6.60 7.63 37.87
N ALA A 96 -7.61 8.16 37.19
CA ALA A 96 -8.30 7.39 36.18
C ALA A 96 -7.23 6.97 35.19
N THR A 97 -6.83 5.71 35.26
CA THR A 97 -6.11 5.06 34.19
C THR A 97 -6.96 5.27 32.95
N VAL A 98 -6.57 6.20 32.11
CA VAL A 98 -7.12 6.32 30.76
C VAL A 98 -6.82 4.97 30.13
N ALA A 99 -7.82 4.09 30.06
CA ALA A 99 -7.72 2.84 29.35
C ALA A 99 -7.28 3.22 27.94
N GLU A 100 -6.11 2.76 27.54
CA GLU A 100 -5.65 2.87 26.14
C GLU A 100 -6.82 2.42 25.26
N PRO A 101 -7.18 3.18 24.21
CA PRO A 101 -8.31 2.80 23.38
C PRO A 101 -8.04 1.38 22.88
N ALA A 102 -8.91 0.46 23.24
CA ALA A 102 -8.83 -0.93 22.83
C ALA A 102 -8.64 -0.93 21.30
N HIS A 103 -7.59 -1.60 20.82
CA HIS A 103 -7.33 -1.73 19.39
C HIS A 103 -8.55 -2.35 18.72
N HIS A 104 -9.37 -1.51 18.10
CA HIS A 104 -10.63 -1.90 17.49
C HIS A 104 -10.48 -1.85 15.96
N CYS A 105 -10.75 -2.98 15.32
CA CYS A 105 -10.69 -3.12 13.87
C CYS A 105 -12.09 -2.98 13.26
N THR A 106 -12.19 -2.17 12.23
CA THR A 106 -13.44 -1.99 11.48
C THR A 106 -13.33 -2.69 10.12
N TYR A 107 -14.23 -3.64 9.89
CA TYR A 107 -14.39 -4.36 8.64
C TYR A 107 -15.73 -4.01 8.02
N THR A 108 -15.73 -3.47 6.81
CA THR A 108 -16.93 -3.00 6.12
C THR A 108 -17.29 -3.96 5.00
N LYS A 109 -18.55 -4.35 4.92
CA LYS A 109 -19.06 -5.22 3.83
C LYS A 109 -18.70 -4.66 2.46
N ALA A 110 -18.14 -5.50 1.61
CA ALA A 110 -17.73 -5.15 0.26
C ALA A 110 -18.00 -6.28 -0.72
N ALA A 111 -18.09 -5.93 -2.00
CA ALA A 111 -18.21 -6.89 -3.11
C ALA A 111 -16.98 -6.73 -4.03
N PRO A 112 -16.60 -7.79 -4.76
CA PRO A 112 -17.25 -9.10 -4.81
C PRO A 112 -16.86 -10.02 -3.64
N VAL A 113 -17.67 -11.03 -3.38
CA VAL A 113 -17.37 -12.14 -2.46
C VAL A 113 -16.89 -13.32 -3.30
N ALA A 114 -15.59 -13.59 -3.30
CA ALA A 114 -15.01 -14.70 -4.08
C ALA A 114 -15.14 -16.04 -3.34
N ARG A 115 -14.97 -15.99 -2.02
CA ARG A 115 -15.19 -17.12 -1.10
C ARG A 115 -15.86 -16.58 0.16
N LYS A 116 -16.92 -17.25 0.62
CA LYS A 116 -17.68 -16.79 1.79
C LYS A 116 -16.90 -17.09 3.07
N VAL A 117 -16.67 -16.08 3.87
CA VAL A 117 -16.10 -16.16 5.22
C VAL A 117 -16.84 -15.21 6.15
N SER A 118 -16.74 -15.43 7.46
CA SER A 118 -17.21 -14.46 8.47
C SER A 118 -16.29 -13.23 8.49
N PHE A 119 -16.73 -12.18 9.14
CA PHE A 119 -15.83 -11.05 9.44
C PHE A 119 -14.85 -11.45 10.53
N PRO A 120 -13.60 -10.93 10.49
CA PRO A 120 -12.66 -11.12 11.58
C PRO A 120 -13.17 -10.49 12.88
N PRO A 121 -12.71 -10.93 14.07
CA PRO A 121 -13.01 -10.27 15.34
C PRO A 121 -12.65 -8.79 15.27
N SER A 122 -13.51 -7.93 15.84
CA SER A 122 -13.25 -6.48 15.89
C SER A 122 -12.22 -6.10 16.96
N THR A 123 -11.95 -6.98 17.91
CA THR A 123 -10.98 -6.80 19.00
C THR A 123 -9.88 -7.86 18.89
N PRO A 124 -8.83 -7.61 18.09
CA PRO A 124 -7.72 -8.54 17.94
C PRO A 124 -6.81 -8.58 19.16
N ASP A 125 -6.05 -9.66 19.31
CA ASP A 125 -4.94 -9.72 20.25
C ASP A 125 -3.72 -9.00 19.66
N TYR A 126 -3.58 -7.72 19.94
CA TYR A 126 -2.50 -6.87 19.41
C TYR A 126 -1.14 -7.13 20.08
N THR A 127 -1.10 -7.86 21.17
CA THR A 127 0.14 -8.22 21.88
C THR A 127 0.77 -9.50 21.37
N ALA A 128 -0.01 -10.33 20.69
CA ALA A 128 0.46 -11.60 20.18
C ALA A 128 1.49 -11.44 19.06
N SER A 129 2.44 -12.36 19.01
CA SER A 129 3.32 -12.56 17.88
C SER A 129 2.80 -13.70 17.03
N TYR A 130 2.84 -13.54 15.71
CA TYR A 130 2.38 -14.56 14.76
C TYR A 130 3.44 -14.83 13.70
N GLN A 131 3.55 -16.10 13.33
CA GLN A 131 4.26 -16.56 12.15
C GLN A 131 3.24 -17.28 11.26
N ALA A 132 3.29 -17.03 9.96
CA ALA A 132 2.51 -17.77 8.99
C ALA A 132 3.45 -18.56 8.07
N THR A 133 3.05 -19.79 7.72
CA THR A 133 3.69 -20.58 6.67
C THR A 133 2.73 -20.73 5.53
N ILE A 134 3.06 -20.12 4.39
CA ILE A 134 2.35 -20.26 3.12
C ILE A 134 2.93 -21.50 2.45
N ASN A 135 2.20 -22.61 2.53
CA ASN A 135 2.59 -23.87 1.90
C ASN A 135 2.24 -23.79 0.41
N THR A 136 3.24 -23.88 -0.44
CA THR A 136 3.05 -23.83 -1.90
C THR A 136 3.52 -25.12 -2.56
N ASN A 137 3.03 -25.36 -3.79
CA ASN A 137 3.51 -26.47 -4.65
C ASN A 137 5.03 -26.39 -4.95
N LEU A 138 5.67 -25.25 -4.70
CA LEU A 138 7.11 -25.03 -4.91
C LEU A 138 7.91 -25.07 -3.60
N GLY A 139 7.24 -25.24 -2.46
CA GLY A 139 7.82 -25.25 -1.13
C GLY A 139 7.21 -24.20 -0.20
N PRO A 140 7.56 -24.23 1.09
CA PRO A 140 7.01 -23.34 2.09
C PRO A 140 7.67 -21.97 2.06
N ILE A 141 6.86 -20.92 2.17
CA ILE A 141 7.29 -19.53 2.39
C ILE A 141 6.85 -19.14 3.78
N THR A 142 7.80 -18.90 4.69
CA THR A 142 7.49 -18.52 6.08
C THR A 142 7.62 -17.02 6.26
N VAL A 143 6.65 -16.41 6.93
CA VAL A 143 6.61 -14.97 7.16
C VAL A 143 6.34 -14.65 8.63
N SER A 144 7.02 -13.66 9.18
CA SER A 144 6.76 -13.08 10.50
C SER A 144 5.77 -11.94 10.36
N LEU A 145 4.63 -11.99 11.04
CA LEU A 145 3.57 -10.98 10.94
C LEU A 145 3.88 -9.77 11.83
N LEU A 146 3.68 -8.56 11.31
CA LEU A 146 3.96 -7.30 11.99
C LEU A 146 2.74 -6.83 12.80
N ASN A 147 2.27 -7.65 13.73
CA ASN A 147 1.02 -7.44 14.45
C ASN A 147 0.95 -6.09 15.19
N SER A 148 2.03 -5.67 15.85
CA SER A 148 2.08 -4.38 16.56
C SER A 148 2.04 -3.14 15.64
N LYS A 149 2.27 -3.32 14.31
CA LYS A 149 2.32 -2.23 13.34
C LYS A 149 1.12 -2.19 12.40
N ALA A 150 0.50 -3.35 12.15
CA ALA A 150 -0.59 -3.53 11.22
C ALA A 150 -1.62 -4.53 11.79
N THR A 151 -2.12 -4.21 12.99
CA THR A 151 -2.91 -5.13 13.82
C THR A 151 -4.18 -5.62 13.12
N CYS A 152 -4.95 -4.72 12.51
CA CYS A 152 -6.19 -5.10 11.83
C CYS A 152 -5.93 -5.89 10.55
N THR A 153 -4.84 -5.59 9.86
CA THR A 153 -4.39 -6.33 8.68
C THR A 153 -3.96 -7.74 9.06
N VAL A 154 -3.14 -7.87 10.10
CA VAL A 154 -2.69 -9.18 10.62
C VAL A 154 -3.88 -10.00 11.11
N ASN A 155 -4.80 -9.39 11.87
CA ASN A 155 -6.03 -10.04 12.33
C ASN A 155 -6.87 -10.58 11.15
N SER A 156 -7.04 -9.78 10.08
CA SER A 156 -7.74 -10.21 8.88
C SER A 156 -7.01 -11.37 8.19
N PHE A 157 -5.69 -11.27 8.03
CA PHE A 157 -4.89 -12.30 7.38
C PHE A 157 -4.93 -13.63 8.14
N VAL A 158 -4.76 -13.60 9.47
CA VAL A 158 -4.85 -14.77 10.35
C VAL A 158 -6.23 -15.42 10.24
N HIS A 159 -7.30 -14.63 10.37
CA HIS A 159 -8.68 -15.10 10.24
C HIS A 159 -8.95 -15.77 8.89
N LEU A 160 -8.48 -15.18 7.79
CA LEU A 160 -8.63 -15.74 6.45
C LEU A 160 -7.83 -17.04 6.28
N ALA A 161 -6.62 -17.11 6.84
CA ALA A 161 -5.78 -18.30 6.81
C ALA A 161 -6.43 -19.45 7.57
N GLU A 162 -6.90 -19.21 8.80
CA GLU A 162 -7.59 -20.19 9.64
C GLU A 162 -8.93 -20.68 9.03
N ALA A 163 -9.60 -19.80 8.28
CA ALA A 163 -10.81 -20.16 7.52
C ALA A 163 -10.52 -20.89 6.20
N GLY A 164 -9.26 -21.20 5.86
CA GLY A 164 -8.89 -21.84 4.60
C GLY A 164 -9.17 -20.98 3.37
N PHE A 165 -9.25 -19.65 3.54
CA PHE A 165 -9.59 -18.75 2.43
C PHE A 165 -8.58 -18.79 1.29
N PHE A 166 -7.31 -19.02 1.59
CA PHE A 166 -6.23 -19.06 0.62
C PHE A 166 -5.99 -20.44 0.01
N ASP A 167 -6.64 -21.49 0.56
CA ASP A 167 -6.38 -22.88 0.15
C ASP A 167 -6.78 -23.13 -1.29
N ASN A 168 -5.90 -23.82 -2.01
CA ASN A 168 -6.05 -24.11 -3.43
C ASN A 168 -6.22 -22.88 -4.32
N THR A 169 -5.66 -21.73 -3.92
CA THR A 169 -5.55 -20.52 -4.75
C THR A 169 -4.19 -20.44 -5.42
N GLN A 170 -4.06 -19.63 -6.46
CA GLN A 170 -2.77 -19.40 -7.10
C GLN A 170 -2.40 -17.90 -7.08
N CYS A 171 -1.11 -17.62 -7.07
CA CYS A 171 -0.60 -16.28 -7.26
C CYS A 171 -0.83 -15.88 -8.72
N HIS A 172 -1.67 -14.88 -8.93
CA HIS A 172 -2.23 -14.59 -10.24
C HIS A 172 -1.48 -13.52 -11.02
N ARG A 173 -0.56 -12.78 -10.38
CA ARG A 173 0.13 -11.66 -11.02
C ARG A 173 1.58 -11.53 -10.59
N LEU A 174 2.48 -11.45 -11.55
CA LEU A 174 3.90 -11.18 -11.38
C LEU A 174 4.28 -9.88 -12.06
N LEU A 175 5.04 -9.02 -11.39
CA LEU A 175 5.66 -7.82 -11.98
C LEU A 175 7.18 -7.93 -11.88
N THR A 176 7.86 -7.66 -13.01
CA THR A 176 9.32 -7.78 -13.14
C THR A 176 9.99 -6.48 -13.58
N SER A 177 9.24 -5.37 -13.59
CA SER A 177 9.75 -4.05 -13.94
C SER A 177 9.00 -2.95 -13.20
N GLY A 178 9.70 -1.89 -12.81
CA GLY A 178 9.17 -0.78 -12.01
C GLY A 178 8.98 -1.13 -10.54
N ILE A 179 8.21 -2.19 -10.29
CA ILE A 179 8.08 -2.87 -9.00
C ILE A 179 8.27 -4.37 -9.20
N TYR A 180 8.71 -5.08 -8.16
CA TYR A 180 9.12 -6.47 -8.23
C TYR A 180 8.35 -7.29 -7.21
N VAL A 181 7.16 -7.75 -7.60
CA VAL A 181 6.21 -8.38 -6.69
C VAL A 181 5.52 -9.59 -7.31
N LEU A 182 5.22 -10.60 -6.48
CA LEU A 182 4.32 -11.70 -6.77
C LEU A 182 3.04 -11.50 -5.97
N GLN A 183 1.89 -11.31 -6.63
CA GLN A 183 0.59 -11.03 -6.02
C GLN A 183 -0.28 -12.28 -5.96
N CYS A 184 -0.85 -12.53 -4.78
CA CYS A 184 -1.64 -13.68 -4.41
C CYS A 184 -2.91 -13.26 -3.65
N GLY A 185 -3.67 -14.23 -3.11
CA GLY A 185 -4.79 -13.98 -2.19
C GLY A 185 -6.12 -13.67 -2.85
N ASP A 186 -6.26 -13.91 -4.15
CA ASP A 186 -7.52 -13.85 -4.87
C ASP A 186 -8.17 -15.23 -4.94
N ALA A 187 -9.31 -15.43 -4.28
CA ALA A 187 -10.00 -16.71 -4.27
C ALA A 187 -10.73 -17.05 -5.58
N TYR A 188 -10.80 -16.14 -6.57
CA TYR A 188 -11.19 -16.50 -7.94
C TYR A 188 -10.05 -17.15 -8.72
N ALA A 189 -8.81 -16.93 -8.31
CA ALA A 189 -7.64 -17.56 -8.89
C ALA A 189 -7.41 -18.92 -8.22
N THR A 190 -8.26 -19.91 -8.47
CA THR A 190 -8.10 -21.28 -7.93
C THR A 190 -6.96 -22.02 -8.62
N SER A 191 -6.47 -23.10 -8.02
CA SER A 191 -5.42 -23.95 -8.60
C SER A 191 -5.73 -24.48 -10.00
N THR A 192 -7.00 -24.58 -10.37
CA THR A 192 -7.47 -25.03 -11.69
C THR A 192 -7.80 -23.89 -12.66
N THR A 193 -7.83 -22.63 -12.18
CA THR A 193 -8.13 -21.49 -13.04
C THR A 193 -7.01 -21.27 -14.04
N LYS A 194 -7.36 -21.16 -15.32
CA LYS A 194 -6.42 -20.76 -16.36
C LYS A 194 -6.19 -19.24 -16.31
N LEU A 195 -4.97 -18.84 -16.05
CA LEU A 195 -4.56 -17.42 -16.08
C LEU A 195 -4.18 -17.04 -17.52
N ASP A 196 -5.08 -16.43 -18.26
CA ASP A 196 -4.89 -16.10 -19.67
C ASP A 196 -4.67 -14.60 -19.94
N CYS A 197 -4.58 -13.78 -18.91
CA CYS A 197 -4.44 -12.32 -19.00
C CYS A 197 -5.55 -11.61 -19.82
N SER A 198 -6.61 -12.30 -20.21
CA SER A 198 -7.76 -11.65 -20.81
C SER A 198 -8.51 -10.81 -19.77
N ILE A 199 -8.92 -9.61 -20.18
CA ILE A 199 -9.59 -8.64 -19.29
C ILE A 199 -11.02 -9.09 -18.91
N THR A 200 -11.51 -10.18 -19.47
CA THR A 200 -12.88 -10.66 -19.29
C THR A 200 -13.09 -11.52 -18.05
N GLY A 201 -12.01 -11.88 -17.34
CA GLY A 201 -12.05 -12.73 -16.17
C GLY A 201 -12.34 -11.98 -14.86
N THR A 202 -12.73 -12.73 -13.84
CA THR A 202 -12.92 -12.25 -12.46
C THR A 202 -11.62 -12.24 -11.66
N VAL A 203 -10.57 -12.91 -12.13
CA VAL A 203 -9.26 -12.97 -11.49
C VAL A 203 -8.66 -11.57 -11.32
N GLY A 204 -8.10 -11.29 -10.17
CA GLY A 204 -7.59 -9.98 -9.77
C GLY A 204 -8.64 -9.11 -9.06
N THR A 205 -9.91 -9.58 -8.97
CA THR A 205 -10.99 -8.84 -8.32
C THR A 205 -11.58 -9.54 -7.10
N GLY A 206 -11.17 -10.77 -6.82
CA GLY A 206 -11.69 -11.56 -5.72
C GLY A 206 -11.31 -11.00 -4.36
N GLY A 207 -12.28 -11.08 -3.43
CA GLY A 207 -12.10 -10.63 -2.05
C GLY A 207 -12.96 -11.42 -1.08
N PRO A 208 -12.82 -11.18 0.24
CA PRO A 208 -13.46 -11.96 1.29
C PRO A 208 -14.89 -11.48 1.60
N GLY A 209 -15.39 -10.48 0.90
CA GLY A 209 -16.71 -9.89 1.16
C GLY A 209 -16.67 -8.71 2.14
N TYR A 210 -15.49 -8.28 2.54
CA TYR A 210 -15.28 -7.07 3.35
C TYR A 210 -13.98 -6.35 2.95
N ASN A 211 -13.91 -5.09 3.32
CA ASN A 211 -12.72 -4.26 3.21
C ASN A 211 -12.38 -3.64 4.57
N PHE A 212 -11.12 -3.19 4.72
CA PHE A 212 -10.63 -2.50 5.90
C PHE A 212 -9.56 -1.46 5.54
N ALA A 213 -9.24 -0.60 6.52
CA ALA A 213 -8.32 0.52 6.33
C ALA A 213 -6.86 0.05 6.23
N SER A 214 -6.06 0.84 5.51
CA SER A 214 -4.61 0.68 5.47
C SER A 214 -3.95 1.10 6.79
N GLU A 215 -2.89 0.40 7.15
CA GLU A 215 -2.09 0.61 8.35
C GLU A 215 -0.60 0.73 7.99
N ASN A 216 0.23 1.13 8.93
CA ASN A 216 1.70 1.12 8.81
C ASN A 216 2.23 1.82 7.55
N LEU A 217 1.60 2.92 7.13
CA LEU A 217 1.96 3.64 5.90
C LEU A 217 3.05 4.71 6.12
N THR A 218 3.23 5.20 7.35
CA THR A 218 4.21 6.26 7.66
C THR A 218 5.62 5.77 7.36
N ASN A 219 6.27 6.41 6.38
CA ASN A 219 7.62 6.03 5.92
C ASN A 219 7.72 4.56 5.46
N ALA A 220 6.64 3.98 4.96
CA ALA A 220 6.62 2.60 4.49
C ALA A 220 7.71 2.37 3.43
N LYS A 221 8.44 1.27 3.59
CA LYS A 221 9.46 0.79 2.65
C LYS A 221 9.17 -0.65 2.27
N TYR A 222 9.59 -1.02 1.08
CA TYR A 222 9.31 -2.34 0.52
C TYR A 222 10.59 -2.99 0.00
N PRO A 223 11.59 -3.26 0.89
CA PRO A 223 12.74 -4.07 0.52
C PRO A 223 12.31 -5.49 0.17
N ALA A 224 13.22 -6.26 -0.44
CA ALA A 224 13.00 -7.68 -0.69
C ALA A 224 12.61 -8.40 0.61
N GLY A 225 11.61 -9.28 0.55
CA GLY A 225 11.06 -9.99 1.69
C GLY A 225 9.85 -9.28 2.34
N THR A 226 9.52 -8.05 1.98
CA THR A 226 8.29 -7.41 2.48
C THR A 226 7.05 -8.09 1.93
N VAL A 227 6.05 -8.34 2.78
CA VAL A 227 4.70 -8.75 2.38
C VAL A 227 3.74 -7.60 2.68
N ALA A 228 2.99 -7.17 1.68
CA ALA A 228 2.08 -6.04 1.83
C ALA A 228 0.71 -6.32 1.19
N MET A 229 -0.33 -5.64 1.70
CA MET A 229 -1.68 -5.76 1.16
C MET A 229 -1.79 -5.08 -0.20
N ALA A 230 -2.39 -5.77 -1.16
CA ALA A 230 -2.90 -5.12 -2.36
C ALA A 230 -4.25 -4.45 -2.06
N ASN A 231 -4.50 -3.29 -2.65
CA ASN A 231 -5.73 -2.54 -2.44
C ASN A 231 -6.32 -2.02 -3.76
N GLY A 232 -7.55 -1.58 -3.72
CA GLY A 232 -8.29 -1.05 -4.86
C GLY A 232 -7.99 0.42 -5.21
N GLY A 233 -6.88 0.98 -4.70
CA GLY A 233 -6.47 2.37 -4.96
C GLY A 233 -7.05 3.39 -3.96
N THR A 234 -7.65 2.94 -2.87
CA THR A 234 -8.08 3.77 -1.74
C THR A 234 -7.57 3.20 -0.42
N ALA A 235 -7.39 4.07 0.58
CA ALA A 235 -6.87 3.68 1.88
C ALA A 235 -7.78 2.72 2.68
N THR A 236 -9.01 2.49 2.25
CA THR A 236 -10.00 1.63 2.91
C THR A 236 -10.42 0.43 2.04
N SER A 237 -9.61 0.06 1.05
CA SER A 237 -9.93 -1.00 0.10
C SER A 237 -9.05 -2.26 0.21
N ASN A 238 -8.40 -2.48 1.36
CA ASN A 238 -7.73 -3.74 1.63
C ASN A 238 -8.76 -4.86 1.78
N GLY A 239 -8.45 -6.03 1.26
CA GLY A 239 -9.30 -7.21 1.34
C GLY A 239 -8.48 -8.46 1.69
N SER A 240 -8.39 -9.42 0.76
CA SER A 240 -7.59 -10.64 0.94
C SER A 240 -6.32 -10.67 0.10
N GLN A 241 -6.21 -9.84 -0.93
CA GLN A 241 -5.06 -9.90 -1.83
C GLN A 241 -3.83 -9.25 -1.22
N PHE A 242 -2.69 -9.92 -1.35
CA PHE A 242 -1.40 -9.46 -0.87
C PHE A 242 -0.32 -9.71 -1.91
N PHE A 243 0.84 -9.11 -1.74
CA PHE A 243 1.98 -9.37 -2.60
C PHE A 243 3.26 -9.55 -1.79
N ILE A 244 4.15 -10.37 -2.31
CA ILE A 244 5.50 -10.62 -1.78
C ILE A 244 6.49 -9.85 -2.64
N VAL A 245 7.26 -8.97 -2.03
CA VAL A 245 8.31 -8.20 -2.69
C VAL A 245 9.57 -9.05 -2.78
N TYR A 246 10.04 -9.38 -3.98
CA TYR A 246 11.23 -10.22 -4.17
C TYR A 246 12.50 -9.43 -4.51
N LYS A 247 12.37 -8.13 -4.81
CA LYS A 247 13.45 -7.17 -5.01
C LYS A 247 12.95 -5.80 -4.56
N ASP A 248 13.82 -4.93 -4.04
CA ASP A 248 13.42 -3.61 -3.54
C ASP A 248 12.50 -2.88 -4.53
N SER A 249 11.36 -2.47 -4.04
CA SER A 249 10.29 -1.80 -4.79
C SER A 249 9.82 -0.50 -4.13
N THR A 250 10.59 0.01 -3.15
CA THR A 250 10.23 1.18 -2.33
C THR A 250 9.94 2.40 -3.20
N SER A 251 10.76 2.69 -4.19
CA SER A 251 10.57 3.86 -5.06
C SER A 251 9.34 3.74 -5.98
N GLY A 252 8.96 2.52 -6.37
CA GLY A 252 7.84 2.27 -7.27
C GLY A 252 6.48 2.16 -6.56
N LEU A 253 6.46 1.69 -5.32
CA LEU A 253 5.24 1.50 -4.52
C LEU A 253 4.84 2.75 -3.72
N GLY A 254 5.78 3.64 -3.41
CA GLY A 254 5.52 4.78 -2.54
C GLY A 254 5.13 4.35 -1.12
N THR A 255 4.09 4.95 -0.53
CA THR A 255 3.61 4.63 0.83
C THR A 255 2.12 4.24 0.83
N SER A 256 1.65 3.56 -0.23
CA SER A 256 0.21 3.33 -0.45
C SER A 256 -0.28 1.94 -0.03
N TYR A 257 0.61 1.04 0.34
CA TYR A 257 0.29 -0.35 0.62
C TYR A 257 0.73 -0.73 2.04
N THR A 258 -0.13 -1.39 2.80
CA THR A 258 0.16 -1.81 4.18
C THR A 258 1.21 -2.91 4.24
N PRO A 259 2.47 -2.66 4.65
CA PRO A 259 3.42 -3.73 4.92
C PRO A 259 3.03 -4.39 6.25
N PHE A 260 2.68 -5.67 6.21
CA PHE A 260 2.15 -6.40 7.38
C PHE A 260 2.94 -7.65 7.76
N ALA A 261 3.89 -8.06 6.92
CA ALA A 261 4.76 -9.18 7.25
C ALA A 261 6.13 -9.06 6.57
N THR A 262 7.08 -9.88 7.05
CA THR A 262 8.41 -10.04 6.47
C THR A 262 8.70 -11.51 6.27
N VAL A 263 9.17 -11.89 5.08
CA VAL A 263 9.61 -13.26 4.77
C VAL A 263 10.82 -13.60 5.61
N SER A 264 10.72 -14.68 6.38
CA SER A 264 11.81 -15.24 7.18
C SER A 264 12.52 -16.43 6.49
N SER A 265 11.82 -17.15 5.59
CA SER A 265 12.41 -18.19 4.74
C SER A 265 11.59 -18.40 3.47
N GLY A 266 12.21 -18.94 2.41
CA GLY A 266 11.54 -19.26 1.14
C GLY A 266 11.39 -18.08 0.18
N LEU A 267 12.11 -16.96 0.38
CA LEU A 267 12.10 -15.85 -0.58
C LEU A 267 12.69 -16.23 -1.93
N ASP A 268 13.64 -17.13 -1.95
CA ASP A 268 14.27 -17.70 -3.14
C ASP A 268 13.27 -18.41 -4.08
N ILE A 269 12.21 -19.01 -3.53
CA ILE A 269 11.09 -19.56 -4.31
C ILE A 269 10.49 -18.46 -5.19
N VAL A 270 10.14 -17.32 -4.58
CA VAL A 270 9.54 -16.18 -5.30
C VAL A 270 10.52 -15.58 -6.32
N GLN A 271 11.81 -15.51 -5.95
CA GLN A 271 12.87 -15.01 -6.83
C GLN A 271 13.07 -15.92 -8.05
N ASN A 272 12.97 -17.25 -7.88
CA ASN A 272 13.07 -18.20 -8.99
C ASN A 272 11.88 -18.10 -9.93
N VAL A 273 10.65 -18.04 -9.41
CA VAL A 273 9.44 -17.75 -10.19
C VAL A 273 9.59 -16.46 -11.00
N ALA A 274 10.19 -15.44 -10.42
CA ALA A 274 10.41 -14.15 -11.09
C ALA A 274 11.45 -14.23 -12.24
N LYS A 275 12.45 -15.11 -12.15
CA LYS A 275 13.42 -15.36 -13.24
C LYS A 275 12.76 -15.95 -14.48
N ASP A 276 11.77 -16.82 -14.31
CA ASP A 276 11.02 -17.41 -15.41
C ASP A 276 10.07 -16.40 -16.08
N GLY A 277 9.72 -15.34 -15.37
CA GLY A 277 8.87 -14.28 -15.85
C GLY A 277 7.40 -14.67 -15.94
N TYR A 278 6.64 -13.96 -16.78
CA TYR A 278 5.22 -14.20 -16.97
C TYR A 278 4.87 -14.52 -18.41
N SER A 279 3.76 -15.27 -18.62
CA SER A 279 3.37 -15.81 -19.92
C SER A 279 2.59 -14.83 -20.78
N CYS A 280 1.93 -13.85 -20.19
CA CYS A 280 1.10 -12.85 -20.85
C CYS A 280 1.06 -11.57 -20.04
N THR A 281 0.66 -10.45 -20.63
CA THR A 281 0.64 -9.14 -19.97
C THR A 281 -0.80 -8.69 -19.68
N TYR A 282 -1.09 -8.31 -18.45
CA TYR A 282 -2.34 -7.66 -18.08
C TYR A 282 -2.33 -6.21 -18.56
N ALA A 283 -3.12 -5.90 -19.59
CA ALA A 283 -3.07 -4.64 -20.31
C ALA A 283 -3.25 -3.38 -19.44
N GLN A 284 -4.05 -3.44 -18.37
CA GLN A 284 -4.34 -2.30 -17.51
C GLN A 284 -3.58 -2.31 -16.19
N ALA A 285 -3.33 -3.50 -15.65
CA ALA A 285 -2.72 -3.65 -14.34
C ALA A 285 -1.19 -3.76 -14.40
N GLY A 286 -0.63 -4.03 -15.58
CA GLY A 286 0.79 -4.34 -15.77
C GLY A 286 1.17 -5.69 -15.17
N GLY A 287 2.38 -6.18 -15.49
CA GLY A 287 2.78 -7.54 -15.15
C GLY A 287 1.92 -8.57 -15.87
N GLY A 288 1.93 -9.81 -15.41
CA GLY A 288 1.16 -10.88 -16.04
C GLY A 288 1.09 -12.14 -15.18
N ALA A 289 0.47 -13.18 -15.73
CA ALA A 289 0.40 -14.49 -15.10
C ALA A 289 1.80 -15.12 -15.02
N PRO A 290 2.30 -15.53 -13.84
CA PRO A 290 3.59 -16.22 -13.73
C PRO A 290 3.65 -17.41 -14.70
N LYS A 291 4.78 -17.62 -15.37
CA LYS A 291 5.00 -18.83 -16.17
C LYS A 291 5.07 -20.06 -15.29
N GLU A 292 5.81 -19.96 -14.19
CA GLU A 292 5.81 -20.98 -13.15
C GLU A 292 4.59 -20.77 -12.25
N LYS A 293 3.71 -21.76 -12.21
CA LYS A 293 2.47 -21.69 -11.42
C LYS A 293 2.79 -21.83 -9.93
N VAL A 294 2.41 -20.83 -9.14
CA VAL A 294 2.51 -20.83 -7.69
C VAL A 294 1.13 -21.08 -7.10
N ILE A 295 0.90 -22.27 -6.56
CA ILE A 295 -0.35 -22.66 -5.89
C ILE A 295 -0.12 -22.59 -4.38
N ILE A 296 -1.00 -21.91 -3.67
CA ILE A 296 -1.06 -21.94 -2.21
C ILE A 296 -1.93 -23.14 -1.84
N ASP A 297 -1.30 -24.19 -1.34
CA ASP A 297 -2.01 -25.40 -0.88
C ASP A 297 -2.74 -25.12 0.43
N SER A 298 -2.09 -24.39 1.34
CA SER A 298 -2.66 -23.94 2.62
C SER A 298 -1.83 -22.80 3.23
N VAL A 299 -2.41 -22.11 4.19
CA VAL A 299 -1.67 -21.17 5.06
C VAL A 299 -1.87 -21.57 6.51
N THR A 300 -0.79 -21.91 7.20
CA THR A 300 -0.82 -22.29 8.61
C THR A 300 -0.31 -21.16 9.49
N ILE A 301 -0.98 -20.93 10.61
CA ILE A 301 -0.63 -19.86 11.57
C ILE A 301 -0.06 -20.50 12.83
N LYS A 302 1.07 -19.95 13.30
CA LYS A 302 1.65 -20.25 14.60
C LYS A 302 1.63 -18.98 15.44
N LYS A 303 0.93 -19.00 16.55
CA LYS A 303 0.99 -17.97 17.60
C LYS A 303 2.18 -18.29 18.49
N ALA A 304 3.06 -17.30 18.75
CA ALA A 304 4.24 -17.42 19.62
C ALA A 304 3.97 -16.80 20.99
#